data_f3cc5e75c1b1b897e51f684dd9b48397
#
_entry.id   f3cc5e75c1b1b897e51f684dd9b48397
#
_cell.length_a   1.000
_cell.length_b   1.000
_cell.length_c   1.000
_cell.angle_alpha   90.00
_cell.angle_beta   90.00
_cell.angle_gamma   90.00
#
_symmetry.space_group_name_H-M   'P 1'
#
loop_
_entity.id
_entity.type
_entity.pdbx_description
1 polymer ?
#
loop_
_entity_poly.entity_id
_entity_poly.type
_entity_poly.pdbx_seq_one_letter_code
_entity_poly.pdbx_strand_id
1 'polypeptide(L)'
;AIKKKKKSVPVTIENKSGFKGFFSNNLFIVLAFVIPFVLMTAAFGVMKVSPFGDNQILVTDLWHQYYPFLADMQEKLKHGESLFWSWTQGGGVNYFALMSYYLMSPLNFLTVFLPSEWLREFLMFSVVIKVACASMFMAIFLRSLFKKNDFSLVIFGCSFGFCAFFMGYYWNTIWLDTVCITPLVALGTVKLFTEGKFRLYIVSLALSLLTNYYIGLFACIFVLLSFIAYNIVKWDGIKKFATNILRTGIYSLIAIGLTAFFLLPAFFGLQNTNASGATFPTTFAINIGSTNDLMGVLEAIRKILSNFITFVPPAIKEADALPNIACGTLSLVLGILFFTSKKISLKEKIVDGCLIGFMIISCIIRQLDYIWHGFHFTNMIPYRFSYLISFVLVVMAFRAFMLLESSSCWDVILAALFVALVI
;
A
#
# COMPACT_ATOMS: atom_id res chain seq x y z
N ALA A 1 -21.45 21.86 -42.61
CA ALA A 1 -22.16 21.80 -41.35
C ALA A 1 -21.13 21.80 -40.20
N ILE A 2 -21.00 22.94 -39.52
CA ILE A 2 -20.03 23.18 -38.45
C ILE A 2 -20.55 22.48 -37.17
N LYS A 3 -19.94 21.37 -36.76
CA LYS A 3 -20.21 20.75 -35.45
C LYS A 3 -19.72 21.67 -34.34
N LYS A 4 -20.64 22.33 -33.63
CA LYS A 4 -20.37 23.06 -32.39
C LYS A 4 -19.72 22.11 -31.39
N LYS A 5 -18.45 22.37 -31.01
CA LYS A 5 -17.80 21.76 -29.83
C LYS A 5 -18.65 22.10 -28.60
N LYS A 6 -19.28 21.10 -27.94
CA LYS A 6 -19.82 21.26 -26.61
C LYS A 6 -18.64 21.58 -25.67
N LYS A 7 -18.59 22.82 -25.18
CA LYS A 7 -17.72 23.20 -24.05
C LYS A 7 -18.15 22.36 -22.86
N SER A 8 -17.25 21.54 -22.30
CA SER A 8 -17.41 20.94 -20.99
C SER A 8 -17.58 22.06 -19.96
N VAL A 9 -18.76 22.15 -19.38
CA VAL A 9 -19.02 23.02 -18.23
C VAL A 9 -18.14 22.52 -17.08
N PRO A 10 -17.29 23.37 -16.49
CA PRO A 10 -16.60 22.97 -15.27
C PRO A 10 -17.67 22.75 -14.20
N VAL A 11 -17.75 21.55 -13.65
CA VAL A 11 -18.59 21.26 -12.47
C VAL A 11 -18.01 22.08 -11.33
N THR A 12 -18.56 23.25 -11.11
CA THR A 12 -18.35 24.05 -9.91
C THR A 12 -18.94 23.23 -8.76
N ILE A 13 -18.09 22.72 -7.88
CA ILE A 13 -18.52 22.11 -6.62
C ILE A 13 -19.14 23.24 -5.80
N GLU A 14 -20.48 23.32 -5.79
CA GLU A 14 -21.18 24.18 -4.83
C GLU A 14 -20.80 23.72 -3.41
N ASN A 15 -20.02 24.51 -2.71
CA ASN A 15 -19.69 24.29 -1.31
C ASN A 15 -20.95 24.55 -0.46
N LYS A 16 -21.79 23.52 -0.32
CA LYS A 16 -22.91 23.55 0.64
C LYS A 16 -22.32 23.54 2.05
N SER A 17 -22.69 24.53 2.86
CA SER A 17 -22.24 24.63 4.25
C SER A 17 -23.06 23.73 5.18
N GLY A 18 -22.47 23.33 6.33
CA GLY A 18 -23.10 22.50 7.33
C GLY A 18 -22.93 20.99 7.12
N PHE A 19 -23.47 20.18 8.05
CA PHE A 19 -23.33 18.71 8.08
C PHE A 19 -23.84 18.04 6.79
N LYS A 20 -25.00 18.45 6.26
CA LYS A 20 -25.53 17.97 4.97
C LYS A 20 -24.63 18.35 3.80
N GLY A 21 -24.02 19.53 3.83
CA GLY A 21 -23.07 19.97 2.81
C GLY A 21 -21.77 19.15 2.86
N PHE A 22 -21.28 18.82 4.04
CA PHE A 22 -20.11 17.96 4.19
C PHE A 22 -20.33 16.59 3.53
N PHE A 23 -21.45 15.91 3.82
CA PHE A 23 -21.76 14.61 3.22
C PHE A 23 -21.97 14.71 1.71
N SER A 24 -22.69 15.71 1.23
CA SER A 24 -22.89 15.92 -0.21
C SER A 24 -21.55 16.11 -0.96
N ASN A 25 -20.63 16.89 -0.41
CA ASN A 25 -19.32 17.17 -1.02
C ASN A 25 -18.36 15.97 -0.93
N ASN A 26 -18.52 15.10 0.06
CA ASN A 26 -17.65 13.96 0.32
C ASN A 26 -18.33 12.60 0.11
N LEU A 27 -19.50 12.56 -0.54
CA LEU A 27 -20.29 11.34 -0.72
C LEU A 27 -19.44 10.17 -1.25
N PHE A 28 -18.69 10.38 -2.31
CA PHE A 28 -17.89 9.32 -2.93
C PHE A 28 -16.70 8.89 -2.08
N ILE A 29 -16.18 9.77 -1.23
CA ILE A 29 -15.15 9.41 -0.24
C ILE A 29 -15.76 8.55 0.88
N VAL A 30 -16.95 8.91 1.36
CA VAL A 30 -17.68 8.12 2.36
C VAL A 30 -18.07 6.75 1.78
N LEU A 31 -18.57 6.71 0.53
CA LEU A 31 -18.90 5.46 -0.15
C LEU A 31 -17.64 4.58 -0.40
N ALA A 32 -16.49 5.19 -0.67
CA ALA A 32 -15.22 4.47 -0.81
C ALA A 32 -14.74 3.84 0.51
N PHE A 33 -15.27 4.24 1.67
CA PHE A 33 -15.10 3.55 2.94
C PHE A 33 -16.22 2.54 3.18
N VAL A 34 -17.48 2.96 3.04
CA VAL A 34 -18.66 2.16 3.45
C VAL A 34 -18.82 0.91 2.58
N ILE A 35 -18.62 1.03 1.26
CA ILE A 35 -18.81 -0.12 0.35
C ILE A 35 -17.79 -1.24 0.65
N PRO A 36 -16.47 -1.00 0.71
CA PRO A 36 -15.53 -2.07 1.07
C PRO A 36 -15.73 -2.59 2.50
N PHE A 37 -16.11 -1.73 3.44
CA PHE A 37 -16.45 -2.15 4.80
C PHE A 37 -17.58 -3.18 4.80
N VAL A 38 -18.68 -2.89 4.11
CA VAL A 38 -19.85 -3.80 4.02
C VAL A 38 -19.48 -5.08 3.26
N LEU A 39 -18.79 -4.97 2.13
CA LEU A 39 -18.42 -6.13 1.33
C LEU A 39 -17.46 -7.06 2.08
N MET A 40 -16.46 -6.52 2.78
CA MET A 40 -15.52 -7.34 3.54
C MET A 40 -16.20 -8.00 4.75
N THR A 41 -17.07 -7.25 5.45
CA THR A 41 -17.88 -7.79 6.56
C THR A 41 -18.80 -8.89 6.06
N ALA A 42 -19.47 -8.72 4.92
CA ALA A 42 -20.32 -9.72 4.30
C ALA A 42 -19.53 -10.97 3.88
N ALA A 43 -18.31 -10.79 3.33
CA ALA A 43 -17.44 -11.92 2.99
C ALA A 43 -17.07 -12.74 4.24
N PHE A 44 -16.68 -12.11 5.33
CA PHE A 44 -16.44 -12.81 6.59
C PHE A 44 -17.71 -13.46 7.16
N GLY A 45 -18.88 -12.82 6.97
CA GLY A 45 -20.17 -13.42 7.32
C GLY A 45 -20.48 -14.71 6.55
N VAL A 46 -20.27 -14.71 5.23
CA VAL A 46 -20.42 -15.89 4.37
C VAL A 46 -19.44 -17.00 4.76
N MET A 47 -18.20 -16.61 5.11
CA MET A 47 -17.17 -17.54 5.60
C MET A 47 -17.40 -18.00 7.04
N LYS A 48 -18.47 -17.54 7.70
CA LYS A 48 -18.80 -17.85 9.10
C LYS A 48 -17.65 -17.56 10.07
N VAL A 49 -16.91 -16.49 9.82
CA VAL A 49 -15.85 -16.02 10.73
C VAL A 49 -16.51 -15.34 11.93
N SER A 50 -16.01 -15.61 13.14
CA SER A 50 -16.52 -14.99 14.37
C SER A 50 -16.56 -13.46 14.26
N PRO A 51 -17.65 -12.75 14.65
CA PRO A 51 -18.84 -13.23 15.41
C PRO A 51 -19.97 -13.83 14.58
N PHE A 52 -19.79 -14.04 13.26
CA PHE A 52 -20.85 -14.53 12.37
C PHE A 52 -20.97 -16.08 12.34
N GLY A 53 -20.04 -16.78 12.98
CA GLY A 53 -20.01 -18.25 13.08
C GLY A 53 -18.78 -18.75 13.82
N ASP A 54 -18.47 -20.03 13.67
CA ASP A 54 -17.44 -20.71 14.48
C ASP A 54 -16.02 -20.63 13.88
N ASN A 55 -15.87 -20.17 12.66
CA ASN A 55 -14.55 -20.03 12.03
C ASN A 55 -13.77 -18.85 12.63
N GLN A 56 -12.45 -18.90 12.52
CA GLN A 56 -11.57 -17.90 13.10
C GLN A 56 -10.72 -17.20 12.01
N ILE A 57 -10.44 -15.94 12.22
CA ILE A 57 -9.46 -15.19 11.41
C ILE A 57 -8.01 -15.59 11.73
N LEU A 58 -7.79 -16.23 12.89
CA LEU A 58 -6.45 -16.54 13.41
C LEU A 58 -5.78 -17.62 12.57
N VAL A 59 -4.92 -17.20 11.64
CA VAL A 59 -4.11 -18.08 10.78
C VAL A 59 -2.65 -17.69 10.89
N THR A 60 -1.72 -18.63 10.68
CA THR A 60 -0.27 -18.42 10.69
C THR A 60 0.20 -17.56 11.88
N ASP A 61 1.00 -16.51 11.68
CA ASP A 61 1.54 -15.64 12.72
C ASP A 61 0.47 -14.85 13.48
N LEU A 62 -0.72 -14.66 12.90
CA LEU A 62 -1.83 -14.05 13.62
C LEU A 62 -2.26 -14.91 14.82
N TRP A 63 -2.17 -16.24 14.70
CA TRP A 63 -2.41 -17.20 15.78
C TRP A 63 -1.25 -17.26 16.75
N HIS A 64 -0.02 -17.45 16.23
CA HIS A 64 1.15 -17.78 17.07
C HIS A 64 1.79 -16.55 17.74
N GLN A 65 1.64 -15.36 17.14
CA GLN A 65 2.37 -14.15 17.54
C GLN A 65 1.42 -12.97 17.81
N TYR A 66 0.66 -12.51 16.82
CA TYR A 66 0.00 -11.21 16.93
C TYR A 66 -1.13 -11.21 17.96
N TYR A 67 -1.92 -12.28 18.02
CA TYR A 67 -2.99 -12.42 19.01
C TYR A 67 -2.43 -12.48 20.45
N PRO A 68 -1.50 -13.38 20.80
CA PRO A 68 -0.94 -13.40 22.15
C PRO A 68 -0.18 -12.13 22.53
N PHE A 69 0.52 -11.48 21.59
CA PHE A 69 1.17 -10.20 21.87
C PHE A 69 0.16 -9.08 22.14
N LEU A 70 -0.95 -9.05 21.40
CA LEU A 70 -2.03 -8.09 21.60
C LEU A 70 -2.76 -8.33 22.92
N ALA A 71 -2.98 -9.60 23.30
CA ALA A 71 -3.58 -9.95 24.57
C ALA A 71 -2.70 -9.49 25.76
N ASP A 72 -1.40 -9.72 25.68
CA ASP A 72 -0.44 -9.23 26.70
C ASP A 72 -0.44 -7.70 26.78
N MET A 73 -0.48 -7.00 25.62
CA MET A 73 -0.59 -5.54 25.59
C MET A 73 -1.89 -5.06 26.27
N GLN A 74 -3.02 -5.71 25.96
CA GLN A 74 -4.30 -5.36 26.56
C GLN A 74 -4.27 -5.49 28.08
N GLU A 75 -3.77 -6.61 28.59
CA GLU A 75 -3.66 -6.85 30.05
C GLU A 75 -2.75 -5.83 30.73
N LYS A 76 -1.57 -5.56 30.15
CA LYS A 76 -0.65 -4.54 30.66
C LYS A 76 -1.28 -3.15 30.71
N LEU A 77 -1.99 -2.76 29.65
CA LEU A 77 -2.66 -1.45 29.59
C LEU A 77 -3.82 -1.35 30.59
N LYS A 78 -4.60 -2.43 30.79
CA LYS A 78 -5.72 -2.46 31.74
C LYS A 78 -5.25 -2.37 33.21
N HIS A 79 -4.12 -3.00 33.52
CA HIS A 79 -3.61 -3.06 34.88
C HIS A 79 -2.49 -2.05 35.19
N GLY A 80 -2.11 -1.22 34.20
CA GLY A 80 -1.04 -0.24 34.37
C GLY A 80 0.34 -0.86 34.54
N GLU A 81 0.57 -2.04 33.93
CA GLU A 81 1.85 -2.73 34.00
C GLU A 81 2.90 -2.13 33.06
N SER A 82 4.17 -2.44 33.32
CA SER A 82 5.28 -1.96 32.48
C SER A 82 5.20 -2.49 31.05
N LEU A 83 5.34 -1.59 30.07
CA LEU A 83 5.45 -1.93 28.65
C LEU A 83 6.92 -2.19 28.21
N PHE A 84 7.89 -2.11 29.11
CA PHE A 84 9.30 -2.31 28.76
C PHE A 84 9.71 -3.79 28.76
N TRP A 85 9.09 -4.60 29.62
CA TRP A 85 9.42 -6.02 29.76
C TRP A 85 8.15 -6.86 29.90
N SER A 86 8.16 -8.07 29.32
CA SER A 86 7.13 -9.07 29.57
C SER A 86 7.74 -10.41 29.90
N TRP A 87 7.25 -11.04 30.95
CA TRP A 87 7.60 -12.41 31.35
C TRP A 87 6.70 -13.47 30.71
N THR A 88 5.55 -13.06 30.16
CA THR A 88 4.58 -13.96 29.54
C THR A 88 4.96 -14.40 28.13
N GLN A 89 5.97 -13.75 27.54
CA GLN A 89 6.43 -14.02 26.17
C GLN A 89 7.84 -14.62 26.21
N GLY A 90 7.99 -15.86 25.67
CA GLY A 90 9.29 -16.51 25.46
C GLY A 90 10.18 -16.67 26.69
N GLY A 91 9.63 -16.64 27.91
CA GLY A 91 10.39 -16.68 29.16
C GLY A 91 11.02 -15.34 29.57
N GLY A 92 10.65 -14.26 28.91
CA GLY A 92 11.08 -12.89 29.15
C GLY A 92 11.60 -12.19 27.89
N VAL A 93 11.02 -11.05 27.55
CA VAL A 93 11.37 -10.31 26.34
C VAL A 93 11.35 -8.80 26.57
N ASN A 94 12.23 -8.08 25.86
CA ASN A 94 12.12 -6.63 25.69
C ASN A 94 10.82 -6.31 24.97
N TYR A 95 9.75 -6.04 25.76
CA TYR A 95 8.41 -5.89 25.22
C TYR A 95 8.25 -4.60 24.42
N PHE A 96 8.98 -3.55 24.78
CA PHE A 96 8.94 -2.29 24.04
C PHE A 96 9.47 -2.42 22.62
N ALA A 97 10.58 -3.18 22.43
CA ALA A 97 11.10 -3.48 21.11
C ALA A 97 10.13 -4.37 20.31
N LEU A 98 9.49 -5.36 20.96
CA LEU A 98 8.44 -6.19 20.36
C LEU A 98 7.23 -5.33 19.92
N MET A 99 6.72 -4.48 20.81
CA MET A 99 5.62 -3.55 20.48
C MET A 99 5.93 -2.68 19.27
N SER A 100 7.16 -2.18 19.17
CA SER A 100 7.59 -1.30 18.06
C SER A 100 7.43 -1.94 16.69
N TYR A 101 7.45 -3.26 16.60
CA TYR A 101 7.23 -3.99 15.33
C TYR A 101 5.78 -4.50 15.18
N TYR A 102 5.20 -5.04 16.26
CA TYR A 102 3.96 -5.81 16.17
C TYR A 102 2.69 -5.04 16.55
N LEU A 103 2.76 -4.04 17.44
CA LEU A 103 1.59 -3.58 18.16
C LEU A 103 1.25 -2.09 18.00
N MET A 104 2.02 -1.34 17.21
CA MET A 104 1.89 0.11 17.11
C MET A 104 0.77 0.61 16.20
N SER A 105 -0.15 -0.28 15.78
CA SER A 105 -1.41 0.16 15.16
C SER A 105 -2.20 1.02 16.14
N PRO A 106 -2.66 2.23 15.73
CA PRO A 106 -3.52 3.05 16.59
C PRO A 106 -4.80 2.33 17.04
N LEU A 107 -5.31 1.40 16.22
CA LEU A 107 -6.48 0.60 16.57
C LEU A 107 -6.21 -0.32 17.76
N ASN A 108 -4.99 -0.86 17.91
CA ASN A 108 -4.66 -1.80 18.97
C ASN A 108 -4.83 -1.20 20.37
N PHE A 109 -4.63 0.11 20.54
CA PHE A 109 -4.84 0.80 21.80
C PHE A 109 -6.31 0.86 22.22
N LEU A 110 -7.24 0.68 21.29
CA LEU A 110 -8.68 0.61 21.59
C LEU A 110 -9.07 -0.68 22.32
N THR A 111 -8.21 -1.71 22.29
CA THR A 111 -8.48 -2.98 22.99
C THR A 111 -8.58 -2.83 24.49
N VAL A 112 -7.98 -1.80 25.08
CA VAL A 112 -8.10 -1.50 26.52
C VAL A 112 -9.56 -1.35 26.97
N PHE A 113 -10.44 -0.89 26.08
CA PHE A 113 -11.86 -0.69 26.35
C PHE A 113 -12.72 -1.94 26.08
N LEU A 114 -12.13 -3.04 25.59
CA LEU A 114 -12.85 -4.24 25.20
C LEU A 114 -12.65 -5.37 26.23
N PRO A 115 -13.66 -6.26 26.41
CA PRO A 115 -13.44 -7.52 27.08
C PRO A 115 -12.37 -8.37 26.36
N SER A 116 -11.59 -9.14 27.11
CA SER A 116 -10.48 -9.93 26.53
C SER A 116 -10.99 -11.03 25.59
N GLU A 117 -12.20 -11.52 25.80
CA GLU A 117 -12.88 -12.50 24.95
C GLU A 117 -13.16 -11.98 23.53
N TRP A 118 -13.20 -10.67 23.34
CA TRP A 118 -13.55 -10.01 22.07
C TRP A 118 -12.31 -9.67 21.19
N LEU A 119 -11.12 -10.09 21.60
CA LEU A 119 -9.90 -9.78 20.84
C LEU A 119 -9.88 -10.41 19.43
N ARG A 120 -10.51 -11.59 19.24
CA ARG A 120 -10.61 -12.21 17.90
C ARG A 120 -11.47 -11.36 16.97
N GLU A 121 -12.64 -10.97 17.46
CA GLU A 121 -13.61 -10.14 16.74
C GLU A 121 -13.00 -8.77 16.46
N PHE A 122 -12.28 -8.20 17.42
CA PHE A 122 -11.52 -6.97 17.21
C PHE A 122 -10.51 -7.09 16.07
N LEU A 123 -9.73 -8.16 16.02
CA LEU A 123 -8.77 -8.39 14.94
C LEU A 123 -9.48 -8.48 13.58
N MET A 124 -10.59 -9.21 13.50
CA MET A 124 -11.38 -9.29 12.27
C MET A 124 -11.88 -7.90 11.83
N PHE A 125 -12.51 -7.14 12.75
CA PHE A 125 -12.98 -5.80 12.43
C PHE A 125 -11.85 -4.82 12.12
N SER A 126 -10.67 -4.98 12.73
CA SER A 126 -9.49 -4.17 12.41
C SER A 126 -9.05 -4.35 10.96
N VAL A 127 -9.10 -5.59 10.44
CA VAL A 127 -8.82 -5.87 9.01
C VAL A 127 -9.85 -5.19 8.11
N VAL A 128 -11.15 -5.34 8.43
CA VAL A 128 -12.23 -4.70 7.67
C VAL A 128 -12.04 -3.17 7.61
N ILE A 129 -11.74 -2.55 8.76
CA ILE A 129 -11.50 -1.10 8.85
C ILE A 129 -10.29 -0.70 8.00
N LYS A 130 -9.18 -1.46 8.04
CA LYS A 130 -7.96 -1.14 7.29
C LYS A 130 -8.17 -1.25 5.78
N VAL A 131 -8.89 -2.25 5.30
CA VAL A 131 -9.27 -2.38 3.88
C VAL A 131 -10.17 -1.22 3.45
N ALA A 132 -11.16 -0.85 4.26
CA ALA A 132 -12.05 0.27 3.99
C ALA A 132 -11.30 1.62 3.98
N CYS A 133 -10.37 1.81 4.93
CA CYS A 133 -9.49 2.98 4.97
C CYS A 133 -8.55 3.05 3.75
N ALA A 134 -7.99 1.93 3.32
CA ALA A 134 -7.13 1.87 2.13
C ALA A 134 -7.89 2.35 0.88
N SER A 135 -9.13 1.88 0.70
CA SER A 135 -10.02 2.31 -0.39
C SER A 135 -10.36 3.81 -0.29
N MET A 136 -10.70 4.28 0.90
CA MET A 136 -11.02 5.69 1.15
C MET A 136 -9.80 6.61 0.91
N PHE A 137 -8.62 6.24 1.41
CA PHE A 137 -7.41 7.04 1.25
C PHE A 137 -6.95 7.08 -0.21
N MET A 138 -7.13 5.97 -0.95
CA MET A 138 -6.92 5.96 -2.40
C MET A 138 -7.90 6.89 -3.12
N ALA A 139 -9.17 6.90 -2.78
CA ALA A 139 -10.17 7.82 -3.33
C ALA A 139 -9.82 9.28 -3.02
N ILE A 140 -9.35 9.61 -1.80
CA ILE A 140 -8.87 10.95 -1.42
C ILE A 140 -7.67 11.36 -2.27
N PHE A 141 -6.71 10.45 -2.47
CA PHE A 141 -5.54 10.68 -3.32
C PHE A 141 -5.95 11.00 -4.76
N LEU A 142 -6.77 10.13 -5.38
CA LEU A 142 -7.24 10.29 -6.76
C LEU A 142 -8.05 11.58 -6.94
N ARG A 143 -8.99 11.88 -6.01
CA ARG A 143 -9.75 13.13 -6.01
C ARG A 143 -8.84 14.35 -5.99
N SER A 144 -7.84 14.33 -5.13
CA SER A 144 -6.93 15.47 -4.96
C SER A 144 -6.03 15.67 -6.18
N LEU A 145 -5.52 14.57 -6.76
CA LEU A 145 -4.59 14.60 -7.89
C LEU A 145 -5.30 14.96 -9.20
N PHE A 146 -6.44 14.33 -9.49
CA PHE A 146 -7.15 14.46 -10.76
C PHE A 146 -8.32 15.45 -10.75
N LYS A 147 -8.63 16.04 -9.57
CA LYS A 147 -9.73 17.00 -9.40
C LYS A 147 -11.09 16.44 -9.86
N LYS A 148 -11.31 15.15 -9.71
CA LYS A 148 -12.54 14.43 -10.06
C LYS A 148 -13.31 14.12 -8.78
N ASN A 149 -14.66 14.21 -8.83
CA ASN A 149 -15.51 13.87 -7.69
C ASN A 149 -16.78 13.17 -8.18
N ASP A 150 -16.65 11.89 -8.48
CA ASP A 150 -17.75 11.02 -8.92
C ASP A 150 -17.50 9.57 -8.46
N PHE A 151 -18.38 8.65 -8.86
CA PHE A 151 -18.37 7.25 -8.45
C PHE A 151 -17.10 6.48 -8.89
N SER A 152 -16.35 6.97 -9.89
CA SER A 152 -15.08 6.36 -10.27
C SER A 152 -14.08 6.31 -9.14
N LEU A 153 -14.12 7.28 -8.21
CA LEU A 153 -13.29 7.28 -7.01
C LEU A 153 -13.54 6.05 -6.12
N VAL A 154 -14.80 5.61 -6.05
CA VAL A 154 -15.18 4.40 -5.30
C VAL A 154 -14.62 3.16 -5.97
N ILE A 155 -14.80 3.03 -7.29
CA ILE A 155 -14.33 1.87 -8.06
C ILE A 155 -12.81 1.69 -7.90
N PHE A 156 -12.03 2.74 -8.18
CA PHE A 156 -10.58 2.67 -8.12
C PHE A 156 -10.04 2.67 -6.67
N GLY A 157 -10.78 3.25 -5.72
CA GLY A 157 -10.53 3.07 -4.30
C GLY A 157 -10.62 1.60 -3.91
N CYS A 158 -11.73 0.95 -4.27
CA CYS A 158 -11.93 -0.50 -4.05
C CYS A 158 -10.88 -1.36 -4.76
N SER A 159 -10.45 -0.98 -5.97
CA SER A 159 -9.39 -1.70 -6.69
C SER A 159 -8.08 -1.76 -5.89
N PHE A 160 -7.75 -0.72 -5.14
CA PHE A 160 -6.60 -0.72 -4.24
C PHE A 160 -6.89 -1.47 -2.93
N GLY A 161 -8.04 -1.21 -2.28
CA GLY A 161 -8.38 -1.85 -1.01
C GLY A 161 -8.60 -3.36 -1.12
N PHE A 162 -9.06 -3.87 -2.26
CA PHE A 162 -9.21 -5.29 -2.54
C PHE A 162 -8.08 -5.86 -3.43
N CYS A 163 -6.94 -5.19 -3.53
CA CYS A 163 -5.83 -5.77 -4.29
C CYS A 163 -5.33 -7.07 -3.65
N ALA A 164 -4.65 -7.90 -4.45
CA ALA A 164 -4.16 -9.21 -4.03
C ALA A 164 -3.30 -9.15 -2.76
N PHE A 165 -2.59 -8.04 -2.52
CA PHE A 165 -1.81 -7.86 -1.31
C PHE A 165 -2.69 -7.86 -0.04
N PHE A 166 -3.78 -7.09 -0.01
CA PHE A 166 -4.71 -7.09 1.11
C PHE A 166 -5.42 -8.43 1.25
N MET A 167 -5.81 -9.05 0.14
CA MET A 167 -6.57 -10.30 0.16
C MET A 167 -5.71 -11.51 0.52
N GLY A 168 -4.44 -11.54 0.14
CA GLY A 168 -3.50 -12.59 0.53
C GLY A 168 -2.96 -12.44 1.95
N TYR A 169 -2.70 -11.19 2.34
CA TYR A 169 -2.05 -10.89 3.62
C TYR A 169 -2.98 -10.23 4.66
N TYR A 170 -4.31 -10.44 4.55
CA TYR A 170 -5.28 -9.90 5.51
C TYR A 170 -4.98 -10.29 6.96
N TRP A 171 -4.45 -11.49 7.18
CA TRP A 171 -4.07 -12.01 8.48
C TRP A 171 -2.82 -11.32 9.04
N ASN A 172 -1.98 -10.73 8.21
CA ASN A 172 -0.77 -10.02 8.62
C ASN A 172 -1.09 -8.57 9.00
N THR A 173 -1.89 -8.43 10.06
CA THR A 173 -2.51 -7.17 10.48
C THR A 173 -1.51 -6.06 10.75
N ILE A 174 -0.26 -6.41 11.10
CA ILE A 174 0.80 -5.46 11.43
C ILE A 174 1.32 -4.67 10.21
N TRP A 175 1.10 -5.16 8.98
CA TRP A 175 1.52 -4.46 7.76
C TRP A 175 0.44 -3.52 7.21
N LEU A 176 -0.82 -3.87 7.45
CA LEU A 176 -1.95 -3.27 6.76
C LEU A 176 -2.15 -1.78 7.06
N ASP A 177 -1.75 -1.29 8.23
CA ASP A 177 -1.81 0.13 8.56
C ASP A 177 -0.95 0.96 7.61
N THR A 178 0.32 0.57 7.47
CA THR A 178 1.27 1.28 6.59
C THR A 178 0.83 1.21 5.13
N VAL A 179 0.36 0.03 4.67
CA VAL A 179 -0.15 -0.14 3.31
C VAL A 179 -1.38 0.74 3.07
N CYS A 180 -2.31 0.78 4.02
CA CYS A 180 -3.50 1.62 3.99
C CYS A 180 -3.16 3.13 3.94
N ILE A 181 -2.12 3.58 4.66
CA ILE A 181 -1.68 4.98 4.71
C ILE A 181 -0.90 5.39 3.45
N THR A 182 -0.37 4.47 2.67
CA THR A 182 0.45 4.75 1.47
C THR A 182 -0.14 5.79 0.52
N PRO A 183 -1.45 5.80 0.16
CA PRO A 183 -2.01 6.85 -0.67
C PRO A 183 -1.92 8.25 -0.05
N LEU A 184 -1.95 8.37 1.28
CA LEU A 184 -1.78 9.65 1.97
C LEU A 184 -0.32 10.10 1.97
N VAL A 185 0.65 9.18 2.10
CA VAL A 185 2.09 9.48 1.92
C VAL A 185 2.34 10.01 0.51
N ALA A 186 1.80 9.32 -0.51
CA ALA A 186 1.90 9.75 -1.90
C ALA A 186 1.27 11.13 -2.14
N LEU A 187 0.08 11.38 -1.56
CA LEU A 187 -0.57 12.68 -1.65
C LEU A 187 0.24 13.79 -0.95
N GLY A 188 0.77 13.49 0.23
CA GLY A 188 1.65 14.38 0.97
C GLY A 188 2.90 14.74 0.16
N THR A 189 3.50 13.74 -0.48
CA THR A 189 4.67 13.88 -1.37
C THR A 189 4.35 14.79 -2.56
N VAL A 190 3.24 14.55 -3.27
CA VAL A 190 2.81 15.41 -4.38
C VAL A 190 2.58 16.85 -3.92
N LYS A 191 1.87 17.07 -2.81
CA LYS A 191 1.62 18.42 -2.26
C LYS A 191 2.91 19.13 -1.82
N LEU A 192 3.86 18.36 -1.29
CA LEU A 192 5.17 18.89 -0.93
C LEU A 192 5.92 19.43 -2.17
N PHE A 193 5.91 18.68 -3.28
CA PHE A 193 6.62 19.07 -4.50
C PHE A 193 5.92 20.21 -5.25
N THR A 194 4.58 20.17 -5.33
CA THR A 194 3.80 21.10 -6.13
C THR A 194 3.45 22.39 -5.39
N GLU A 195 3.08 22.27 -4.11
CA GLU A 195 2.52 23.36 -3.32
C GLU A 195 3.44 23.79 -2.14
N GLY A 196 4.48 23.01 -1.84
CA GLY A 196 5.34 23.21 -0.66
C GLY A 196 4.66 22.89 0.68
N LYS A 197 3.48 22.25 0.64
CA LYS A 197 2.72 21.89 1.84
C LYS A 197 3.26 20.58 2.45
N PHE A 198 3.76 20.66 3.66
CA PHE A 198 4.52 19.59 4.32
C PHE A 198 3.74 18.80 5.38
N ARG A 199 2.66 19.36 5.96
CA ARG A 199 1.98 18.74 7.11
C ARG A 199 1.49 17.33 6.85
N LEU A 200 0.78 17.12 5.72
CA LEU A 200 0.28 15.78 5.38
C LEU A 200 1.43 14.79 5.16
N TYR A 201 2.51 15.23 4.50
CA TYR A 201 3.69 14.43 4.28
C TYR A 201 4.32 13.96 5.60
N ILE A 202 4.60 14.89 6.52
CA ILE A 202 5.21 14.55 7.82
C ILE A 202 4.32 13.58 8.60
N VAL A 203 3.02 13.90 8.74
CA VAL A 203 2.11 13.09 9.54
C VAL A 203 1.92 11.69 8.96
N SER A 204 1.67 11.59 7.65
CA SER A 204 1.46 10.28 7.02
C SER A 204 2.72 9.42 6.99
N LEU A 205 3.90 10.01 6.76
CA LEU A 205 5.16 9.27 6.79
C LEU A 205 5.51 8.85 8.24
N ALA A 206 5.33 9.73 9.23
CA ALA A 206 5.54 9.38 10.63
C ALA A 206 4.59 8.25 11.07
N LEU A 207 3.31 8.31 10.70
CA LEU A 207 2.36 7.22 11.00
C LEU A 207 2.76 5.92 10.30
N SER A 208 3.24 5.96 9.05
CA SER A 208 3.73 4.77 8.35
C SER A 208 4.91 4.12 9.08
N LEU A 209 5.86 4.92 9.56
CA LEU A 209 7.02 4.43 10.31
C LEU A 209 6.63 3.95 11.71
N LEU A 210 5.69 4.62 12.36
CA LEU A 210 5.21 4.28 13.70
C LEU A 210 4.46 2.95 13.69
N THR A 211 3.53 2.76 12.75
CA THR A 211 2.66 1.57 12.71
C THR A 211 3.42 0.30 12.34
N ASN A 212 4.40 0.40 11.45
CA ASN A 212 5.37 -0.66 11.16
C ASN A 212 6.57 -0.07 10.43
N TYR A 213 7.69 0.06 11.11
CA TYR A 213 8.90 0.68 10.55
C TYR A 213 9.47 -0.10 9.35
N TYR A 214 9.28 -1.42 9.32
CA TYR A 214 9.78 -2.26 8.25
C TYR A 214 9.03 -2.03 6.93
N ILE A 215 7.69 -2.02 6.95
CA ILE A 215 6.89 -1.64 5.78
C ILE A 215 7.03 -0.13 5.50
N GLY A 216 7.23 0.68 6.55
CA GLY A 216 7.51 2.12 6.44
C GLY A 216 8.78 2.42 5.65
N LEU A 217 9.80 1.54 5.70
CA LEU A 217 10.98 1.64 4.85
C LEU A 217 10.61 1.60 3.36
N PHE A 218 9.67 0.73 2.96
CA PHE A 218 9.22 0.66 1.56
C PHE A 218 8.54 1.97 1.14
N ALA A 219 7.77 2.59 2.04
CA ALA A 219 7.21 3.91 1.79
C ALA A 219 8.30 4.98 1.61
N CYS A 220 9.39 4.94 2.39
CA CYS A 220 10.54 5.85 2.23
C CYS A 220 11.23 5.64 0.87
N ILE A 221 11.49 4.40 0.47
CA ILE A 221 12.06 4.08 -0.86
C ILE A 221 11.11 4.56 -1.96
N PHE A 222 9.81 4.35 -1.80
CA PHE A 222 8.82 4.82 -2.76
C PHE A 222 8.75 6.34 -2.87
N VAL A 223 8.91 7.08 -1.77
CA VAL A 223 9.04 8.55 -1.79
C VAL A 223 10.25 8.97 -2.61
N LEU A 224 11.40 8.30 -2.45
CA LEU A 224 12.60 8.57 -3.24
C LEU A 224 12.37 8.31 -4.73
N LEU A 225 11.77 7.18 -5.09
CA LEU A 225 11.43 6.86 -6.47
C LEU A 225 10.42 7.86 -7.05
N SER A 226 9.41 8.26 -6.28
CA SER A 226 8.44 9.27 -6.67
C SER A 226 9.07 10.65 -6.85
N PHE A 227 10.07 10.98 -6.03
CA PHE A 227 10.86 12.22 -6.18
C PHE A 227 11.60 12.24 -7.52
N ILE A 228 12.27 11.15 -7.86
CA ILE A 228 12.99 11.01 -9.13
C ILE A 228 12.01 11.11 -10.31
N ALA A 229 10.91 10.33 -10.27
CA ALA A 229 9.88 10.31 -11.30
C ALA A 229 9.26 11.70 -11.51
N TYR A 230 8.88 12.39 -10.44
CA TYR A 230 8.30 13.73 -10.52
C TYR A 230 9.25 14.73 -11.17
N ASN A 231 10.52 14.78 -10.76
CA ASN A 231 11.48 15.73 -11.29
C ASN A 231 11.88 15.41 -12.74
N ILE A 232 11.83 14.15 -13.17
CA ILE A 232 11.99 13.80 -14.58
C ILE A 232 10.81 14.32 -15.39
N VAL A 233 9.56 14.07 -14.96
CA VAL A 233 8.36 14.48 -15.70
C VAL A 233 8.20 16.00 -15.71
N LYS A 234 8.42 16.66 -14.57
CA LYS A 234 8.23 18.10 -14.37
C LYS A 234 9.54 18.77 -13.96
N TRP A 235 10.44 18.88 -14.93
CA TRP A 235 11.68 19.60 -14.70
C TRP A 235 11.46 21.12 -14.75
N ASP A 236 11.55 21.78 -13.59
CA ASP A 236 11.38 23.23 -13.42
C ASP A 236 12.71 23.94 -13.08
N GLY A 237 13.83 23.35 -13.47
CA GLY A 237 15.17 23.89 -13.27
C GLY A 237 15.81 23.50 -11.93
N ILE A 238 17.14 23.75 -11.87
CA ILE A 238 18.01 23.29 -10.76
C ILE A 238 17.61 23.88 -9.40
N LYS A 239 17.13 25.12 -9.34
CA LYS A 239 16.69 25.76 -8.08
C LYS A 239 15.49 25.03 -7.49
N LYS A 240 14.50 24.67 -8.31
CA LYS A 240 13.31 23.94 -7.87
C LYS A 240 13.67 22.52 -7.45
N PHE A 241 14.53 21.87 -8.21
CA PHE A 241 15.06 20.55 -7.88
C PHE A 241 15.76 20.54 -6.51
N ALA A 242 16.72 21.46 -6.29
CA ALA A 242 17.41 21.60 -5.01
C ALA A 242 16.46 21.91 -3.85
N THR A 243 15.46 22.78 -4.08
CA THR A 243 14.42 23.08 -3.07
C THR A 243 13.61 21.82 -2.72
N ASN A 244 13.24 21.02 -3.71
CA ASN A 244 12.50 19.77 -3.47
C ASN A 244 13.34 18.74 -2.72
N ILE A 245 14.65 18.58 -3.04
CA ILE A 245 15.58 17.74 -2.27
C ILE A 245 15.60 18.18 -0.80
N LEU A 246 15.88 19.46 -0.59
CA LEU A 246 16.02 20.00 0.77
C LEU A 246 14.73 19.82 1.59
N ARG A 247 13.57 20.14 1.00
CA ARG A 247 12.26 19.95 1.64
C ARG A 247 12.00 18.48 1.96
N THR A 248 12.22 17.59 0.99
CA THR A 248 12.01 16.16 1.21
C THR A 248 12.92 15.65 2.31
N GLY A 249 14.21 15.99 2.29
CA GLY A 249 15.17 15.60 3.32
C GLY A 249 14.78 16.11 4.71
N ILE A 250 14.55 17.42 4.86
CA ILE A 250 14.19 18.01 6.17
C ILE A 250 12.90 17.41 6.71
N TYR A 251 11.84 17.34 5.91
CA TYR A 251 10.55 16.86 6.40
C TYR A 251 10.51 15.35 6.62
N SER A 252 11.34 14.57 5.90
CA SER A 252 11.56 13.15 6.23
C SER A 252 12.28 12.99 7.56
N LEU A 253 13.33 13.79 7.82
CA LEU A 253 14.04 13.76 9.11
C LEU A 253 13.11 14.16 10.27
N ILE A 254 12.22 15.13 10.07
CA ILE A 254 11.20 15.48 11.07
C ILE A 254 10.25 14.29 11.31
N ALA A 255 9.77 13.62 10.27
CA ALA A 255 8.90 12.46 10.41
C ALA A 255 9.59 11.30 11.16
N ILE A 256 10.86 11.02 10.83
CA ILE A 256 11.69 10.03 11.54
C ILE A 256 11.92 10.46 12.99
N GLY A 257 12.23 11.74 13.24
CA GLY A 257 12.43 12.30 14.58
C GLY A 257 11.19 12.15 15.47
N LEU A 258 10.00 12.37 14.92
CA LEU A 258 8.73 12.18 15.64
C LEU A 258 8.49 10.72 16.06
N THR A 259 9.09 9.76 15.39
CA THR A 259 8.96 8.33 15.67
C THR A 259 10.21 7.72 16.33
N ALA A 260 11.24 8.53 16.56
CA ALA A 260 12.54 8.07 17.06
C ALA A 260 12.46 7.33 18.40
N PHE A 261 11.50 7.69 19.25
CA PHE A 261 11.30 7.05 20.56
C PHE A 261 10.87 5.57 20.44
N PHE A 262 10.32 5.14 19.29
CA PHE A 262 10.09 3.73 18.99
C PHE A 262 11.17 3.15 18.07
N LEU A 263 11.63 3.92 17.08
CA LEU A 263 12.61 3.44 16.10
C LEU A 263 13.97 3.12 16.72
N LEU A 264 14.44 3.94 17.67
CA LEU A 264 15.74 3.70 18.32
C LEU A 264 15.75 2.42 19.17
N PRO A 265 14.78 2.18 20.09
CA PRO A 265 14.71 0.91 20.81
C PRO A 265 14.55 -0.32 19.89
N ALA A 266 13.76 -0.19 18.81
CA ALA A 266 13.63 -1.25 17.80
C ALA A 266 14.98 -1.54 17.12
N PHE A 267 15.70 -0.50 16.71
CA PHE A 267 17.03 -0.62 16.08
C PHE A 267 18.03 -1.34 17.00
N PHE A 268 18.15 -0.91 18.27
CA PHE A 268 19.02 -1.57 19.23
C PHE A 268 18.58 -2.99 19.58
N GLY A 269 17.26 -3.23 19.62
CA GLY A 269 16.71 -4.58 19.81
C GLY A 269 17.08 -5.52 18.66
N LEU A 270 16.97 -5.05 17.41
CA LEU A 270 17.31 -5.83 16.20
C LEU A 270 18.80 -6.22 16.14
N GLN A 271 19.71 -5.39 16.66
CA GLN A 271 21.15 -5.71 16.68
C GLN A 271 21.47 -6.99 17.47
N ASN A 272 20.61 -7.37 18.40
CA ASN A 272 20.74 -8.58 19.20
C ASN A 272 20.01 -9.79 18.59
N THR A 273 19.55 -9.70 17.33
CA THR A 273 18.86 -10.76 16.61
C THR A 273 19.68 -11.27 15.44
N ASN A 274 19.31 -12.44 14.89
CA ASN A 274 19.94 -13.02 13.71
C ASN A 274 19.81 -12.13 12.45
N ALA A 275 18.90 -11.16 12.43
CA ALA A 275 18.73 -10.23 11.31
C ALA A 275 19.96 -9.32 11.10
N SER A 276 20.74 -9.04 12.15
CA SER A 276 21.96 -8.22 12.09
C SER A 276 23.14 -8.88 11.35
N GLY A 277 23.12 -10.21 11.18
CA GLY A 277 24.19 -10.98 10.54
C GLY A 277 24.09 -11.13 9.03
N ALA A 278 23.07 -10.54 8.38
CA ALA A 278 22.88 -10.67 6.94
C ALA A 278 23.95 -9.89 6.15
N THR A 279 24.59 -10.56 5.18
CA THR A 279 25.61 -9.96 4.30
C THR A 279 25.03 -9.67 2.92
N PHE A 280 25.53 -8.61 2.26
CA PHE A 280 25.12 -8.26 0.90
C PHE A 280 25.47 -9.41 -0.07
N PRO A 281 24.53 -9.88 -0.91
CA PRO A 281 24.79 -10.93 -1.88
C PRO A 281 25.73 -10.43 -2.99
N THR A 282 26.95 -10.95 -3.00
CA THR A 282 28.00 -10.55 -3.95
C THR A 282 27.83 -11.21 -5.33
N THR A 283 27.19 -12.38 -5.37
CA THR A 283 26.91 -13.11 -6.62
C THR A 283 25.53 -12.77 -7.16
N PHE A 284 25.44 -12.51 -8.47
CA PHE A 284 24.15 -12.31 -9.13
C PHE A 284 23.26 -13.55 -8.97
N ALA A 285 22.03 -13.35 -8.53
CA ALA A 285 21.03 -14.42 -8.42
C ALA A 285 19.63 -13.91 -8.73
N ILE A 286 18.82 -14.80 -9.28
CA ILE A 286 17.40 -14.56 -9.63
C ILE A 286 16.51 -15.28 -8.62
N ASN A 287 15.56 -14.57 -8.04
CA ASN A 287 14.69 -15.12 -6.99
C ASN A 287 13.60 -16.07 -7.54
N ILE A 288 13.07 -15.81 -8.73
CA ILE A 288 11.86 -16.46 -9.25
C ILE A 288 12.20 -17.46 -10.38
N GLY A 289 13.30 -17.26 -11.11
CA GLY A 289 13.70 -18.10 -12.25
C GLY A 289 14.29 -19.44 -11.85
N SER A 290 14.23 -20.41 -12.74
CA SER A 290 14.86 -21.73 -12.57
C SER A 290 16.39 -21.71 -12.81
N THR A 291 16.87 -20.71 -13.54
CA THR A 291 18.29 -20.51 -13.88
C THR A 291 18.70 -19.06 -13.65
N ASN A 292 20.00 -18.83 -13.43
CA ASN A 292 20.58 -17.49 -13.22
C ASN A 292 21.07 -16.85 -14.52
N ASP A 293 20.30 -16.96 -15.58
CA ASP A 293 20.59 -16.41 -16.90
C ASP A 293 19.38 -15.66 -17.49
N LEU A 294 19.48 -15.27 -18.78
CA LEU A 294 18.39 -14.57 -19.47
C LEU A 294 17.09 -15.40 -19.51
N MET A 295 17.19 -16.72 -19.62
CA MET A 295 16.00 -17.59 -19.63
C MET A 295 15.29 -17.57 -18.28
N GLY A 296 16.03 -17.59 -17.17
CA GLY A 296 15.49 -17.43 -15.84
C GLY A 296 14.81 -16.06 -15.63
N VAL A 297 15.39 -14.97 -16.16
CA VAL A 297 14.75 -13.64 -16.13
C VAL A 297 13.43 -13.63 -16.91
N LEU A 298 13.40 -14.22 -18.11
CA LEU A 298 12.18 -14.30 -18.93
C LEU A 298 11.10 -15.15 -18.25
N GLU A 299 11.49 -16.28 -17.64
CA GLU A 299 10.59 -17.11 -16.84
C GLU A 299 10.01 -16.31 -15.66
N ALA A 300 10.85 -15.59 -14.93
CA ALA A 300 10.44 -14.76 -13.81
C ALA A 300 9.45 -13.66 -14.25
N ILE A 301 9.72 -12.97 -15.35
CA ILE A 301 8.81 -11.97 -15.91
C ILE A 301 7.47 -12.61 -16.24
N ARG A 302 7.46 -13.76 -16.93
CA ARG A 302 6.22 -14.47 -17.27
C ARG A 302 5.42 -14.84 -16.03
N LYS A 303 6.06 -15.39 -14.99
CA LYS A 303 5.43 -15.74 -13.70
C LYS A 303 4.87 -14.50 -13.00
N ILE A 304 5.58 -13.39 -12.98
CA ILE A 304 5.09 -12.14 -12.36
C ILE A 304 3.91 -11.57 -13.16
N LEU A 305 3.99 -11.59 -14.50
CA LEU A 305 2.90 -11.09 -15.33
C LEU A 305 1.59 -11.85 -15.09
N SER A 306 1.63 -13.16 -14.81
CA SER A 306 0.42 -13.90 -14.45
C SER A 306 -0.25 -13.39 -13.17
N ASN A 307 0.51 -12.81 -12.24
CA ASN A 307 -0.01 -12.29 -10.98
C ASN A 307 -0.70 -10.90 -11.10
N PHE A 308 -0.68 -10.28 -12.28
CA PHE A 308 -1.58 -9.16 -12.56
C PHE A 308 -3.03 -9.60 -12.80
N ILE A 309 -3.25 -10.90 -13.04
CA ILE A 309 -4.55 -11.47 -13.35
C ILE A 309 -5.34 -11.68 -12.06
N THR A 310 -6.54 -11.13 -11.98
CA THR A 310 -7.38 -11.13 -10.77
C THR A 310 -7.81 -12.55 -10.33
N PHE A 311 -7.85 -13.51 -11.24
CA PHE A 311 -8.28 -14.88 -10.95
C PHE A 311 -7.14 -15.80 -10.49
N VAL A 312 -5.90 -15.33 -10.47
CA VAL A 312 -4.79 -16.06 -9.85
C VAL A 312 -4.92 -15.91 -8.33
N PRO A 313 -5.00 -16.99 -7.56
CA PRO A 313 -5.07 -16.90 -6.11
C PRO A 313 -3.86 -16.16 -5.54
N PRO A 314 -4.08 -15.22 -4.61
CA PRO A 314 -2.98 -14.55 -3.96
C PRO A 314 -2.19 -15.51 -3.07
N ALA A 315 -0.89 -15.30 -2.97
CA ALA A 315 -0.04 -15.99 -2.01
C ALA A 315 -0.44 -15.60 -0.59
N ILE A 316 -0.53 -16.58 0.30
CA ILE A 316 -0.95 -16.37 1.71
C ILE A 316 0.24 -16.55 2.67
N LYS A 317 0.99 -17.65 2.53
CA LYS A 317 2.05 -18.04 3.48
C LYS A 317 3.24 -18.77 2.84
N GLU A 318 3.25 -18.90 1.53
CA GLU A 318 4.22 -19.68 0.79
C GLU A 318 5.62 -19.01 0.85
N ALA A 319 6.65 -19.82 1.03
CA ALA A 319 8.04 -19.34 1.06
C ALA A 319 8.51 -18.87 -0.33
N ASP A 320 8.11 -19.59 -1.38
CA ASP A 320 8.44 -19.32 -2.79
C ASP A 320 7.30 -18.57 -3.50
N ALA A 321 6.59 -17.70 -2.75
CA ALA A 321 5.46 -16.96 -3.26
C ALA A 321 5.84 -16.03 -4.41
N LEU A 322 4.90 -15.83 -5.33
CA LEU A 322 4.95 -14.74 -6.31
C LEU A 322 4.37 -13.44 -5.69
N PRO A 323 4.74 -12.26 -6.21
CA PRO A 323 4.27 -11.00 -5.65
C PRO A 323 2.75 -10.82 -5.81
N ASN A 324 2.06 -10.45 -4.73
CA ASN A 324 0.63 -10.15 -4.73
C ASN A 324 0.36 -8.76 -5.32
N ILE A 325 0.07 -8.67 -6.62
CA ILE A 325 -0.02 -7.41 -7.37
C ILE A 325 -1.34 -7.15 -8.08
N ALA A 326 -2.21 -8.17 -8.25
CA ALA A 326 -3.51 -7.96 -8.91
C ALA A 326 -4.36 -6.90 -8.19
N CYS A 327 -4.96 -6.00 -8.94
CA CYS A 327 -5.84 -4.95 -8.41
C CYS A 327 -7.09 -4.73 -9.28
N GLY A 328 -7.61 -5.82 -9.83
CA GLY A 328 -8.81 -5.85 -10.66
C GLY A 328 -8.54 -5.80 -12.16
N THR A 329 -9.29 -6.59 -12.93
CA THR A 329 -9.18 -6.67 -14.40
C THR A 329 -9.36 -5.31 -15.07
N LEU A 330 -10.27 -4.48 -14.55
CA LEU A 330 -10.47 -3.11 -15.06
C LEU A 330 -9.18 -2.28 -14.96
N SER A 331 -8.48 -2.36 -13.82
CA SER A 331 -7.21 -1.65 -13.61
C SER A 331 -6.12 -2.16 -14.55
N LEU A 332 -6.08 -3.45 -14.84
CA LEU A 332 -5.14 -4.03 -15.79
C LEU A 332 -5.39 -3.56 -17.23
N VAL A 333 -6.64 -3.63 -17.70
CA VAL A 333 -7.03 -3.17 -19.06
C VAL A 333 -6.71 -1.68 -19.23
N LEU A 334 -7.07 -0.85 -18.25
CA LEU A 334 -6.81 0.59 -18.29
C LEU A 334 -5.32 0.91 -18.13
N GLY A 335 -4.57 0.09 -17.39
CA GLY A 335 -3.11 0.20 -17.31
C GLY A 335 -2.44 -0.01 -18.68
N ILE A 336 -2.93 -0.97 -19.48
CA ILE A 336 -2.46 -1.17 -20.85
C ILE A 336 -2.89 0.02 -21.74
N LEU A 337 -4.13 0.49 -21.58
CA LEU A 337 -4.63 1.67 -22.30
C LEU A 337 -3.80 2.92 -21.99
N PHE A 338 -3.24 3.05 -20.76
CA PHE A 338 -2.33 4.13 -20.40
C PHE A 338 -1.13 4.18 -21.35
N PHE A 339 -0.53 3.03 -21.66
CA PHE A 339 0.63 2.96 -22.56
C PHE A 339 0.27 3.16 -24.03
N THR A 340 -0.92 2.71 -24.48
CA THR A 340 -1.34 2.81 -25.88
C THR A 340 -1.96 4.18 -26.23
N SER A 341 -2.52 4.89 -25.26
CA SER A 341 -3.18 6.18 -25.47
C SER A 341 -2.26 7.25 -26.03
N LYS A 342 -2.60 7.83 -27.18
CA LYS A 342 -1.86 8.95 -27.82
C LYS A 342 -1.97 10.27 -27.06
N LYS A 343 -2.82 10.37 -26.03
CA LYS A 343 -3.07 11.58 -25.24
C LYS A 343 -2.21 11.67 -23.98
N ILE A 344 -1.58 10.59 -23.59
CA ILE A 344 -0.61 10.55 -22.51
C ILE A 344 0.77 10.79 -23.12
N SER A 345 1.54 11.72 -22.55
CA SER A 345 2.85 12.06 -23.07
C SER A 345 3.80 10.87 -23.01
N LEU A 346 4.68 10.72 -24.02
CA LEU A 346 5.67 9.66 -24.02
C LEU A 346 6.57 9.70 -22.78
N LYS A 347 6.86 10.89 -22.29
CA LYS A 347 7.65 11.10 -21.08
C LYS A 347 6.97 10.52 -19.83
N GLU A 348 5.66 10.76 -19.66
CA GLU A 348 4.85 10.20 -18.58
C GLU A 348 4.85 8.67 -18.66
N LYS A 349 4.59 8.10 -19.84
CA LYS A 349 4.62 6.64 -20.08
C LYS A 349 5.95 5.99 -19.75
N ILE A 350 7.05 6.60 -20.19
CA ILE A 350 8.39 6.07 -19.91
C ILE A 350 8.68 6.09 -18.41
N VAL A 351 8.37 7.20 -17.73
CA VAL A 351 8.68 7.33 -16.31
C VAL A 351 7.85 6.37 -15.46
N ASP A 352 6.54 6.28 -15.70
CA ASP A 352 5.68 5.37 -14.95
C ASP A 352 5.97 3.90 -15.32
N GLY A 353 6.30 3.63 -16.60
CA GLY A 353 6.76 2.32 -17.04
C GLY A 353 8.08 1.89 -16.40
N CYS A 354 9.05 2.81 -16.31
CA CYS A 354 10.31 2.56 -15.60
C CYS A 354 10.11 2.35 -14.10
N LEU A 355 9.18 3.06 -13.48
CA LEU A 355 8.86 2.91 -12.07
C LEU A 355 8.29 1.51 -11.78
N ILE A 356 7.28 1.07 -12.54
CA ILE A 356 6.73 -0.30 -12.41
C ILE A 356 7.79 -1.34 -12.79
N GLY A 357 8.51 -1.13 -13.90
CA GLY A 357 9.56 -2.04 -14.37
C GLY A 357 10.67 -2.22 -13.33
N PHE A 358 11.11 -1.14 -12.67
CA PHE A 358 12.09 -1.21 -11.59
C PHE A 358 11.58 -2.05 -10.41
N MET A 359 10.31 -1.87 -10.00
CA MET A 359 9.73 -2.66 -8.92
C MET A 359 9.57 -4.14 -9.30
N ILE A 360 9.19 -4.45 -10.55
CA ILE A 360 9.15 -5.82 -11.07
C ILE A 360 10.54 -6.45 -11.09
N ILE A 361 11.54 -5.73 -11.61
CA ILE A 361 12.94 -6.18 -11.64
C ILE A 361 13.46 -6.40 -10.21
N SER A 362 13.01 -5.58 -9.25
CA SER A 362 13.35 -5.75 -7.84
C SER A 362 12.77 -7.02 -7.21
N CYS A 363 11.67 -7.57 -7.74
CA CYS A 363 11.21 -8.91 -7.36
C CYS A 363 12.09 -10.03 -7.97
N ILE A 364 12.72 -9.77 -9.12
CA ILE A 364 13.50 -10.77 -9.84
C ILE A 364 14.93 -10.84 -9.33
N ILE A 365 15.59 -9.70 -9.16
CA ILE A 365 17.00 -9.59 -8.81
C ILE A 365 17.18 -9.61 -7.29
N ARG A 366 17.91 -10.61 -6.78
CA ARG A 366 18.13 -10.85 -5.36
C ARG A 366 18.78 -9.67 -4.63
N GLN A 367 19.69 -8.94 -5.28
CA GLN A 367 20.35 -7.76 -4.70
C GLN A 367 19.36 -6.61 -4.45
N LEU A 368 18.44 -6.39 -5.39
CA LEU A 368 17.42 -5.35 -5.25
C LEU A 368 16.38 -5.72 -4.19
N ASP A 369 15.95 -6.97 -4.17
CA ASP A 369 15.05 -7.50 -3.14
C ASP A 369 15.66 -7.34 -1.72
N TYR A 370 16.95 -7.64 -1.57
CA TYR A 370 17.71 -7.43 -0.34
C TYR A 370 17.71 -5.97 0.13
N ILE A 371 17.87 -5.00 -0.80
CA ILE A 371 17.83 -3.57 -0.49
C ILE A 371 16.42 -3.16 -0.05
N TRP A 372 15.38 -3.60 -0.77
CA TRP A 372 14.00 -3.32 -0.38
C TRP A 372 13.69 -3.80 1.04
N HIS A 373 14.17 -4.97 1.40
CA HIS A 373 13.92 -5.59 2.70
C HIS A 373 14.84 -5.10 3.83
N GLY A 374 15.50 -3.95 3.66
CA GLY A 374 16.32 -3.35 4.71
C GLY A 374 17.63 -4.10 4.97
N PHE A 375 18.27 -4.55 3.90
CA PHE A 375 19.54 -5.26 3.90
C PHE A 375 19.51 -6.61 4.62
N HIS A 376 18.40 -7.35 4.44
CA HIS A 376 18.31 -8.75 4.84
C HIS A 376 17.40 -9.53 3.88
N PHE A 377 17.39 -10.86 4.00
CA PHE A 377 16.44 -11.71 3.27
C PHE A 377 15.25 -12.07 4.14
N THR A 378 14.08 -12.13 3.53
CA THR A 378 12.89 -12.66 4.19
C THR A 378 12.95 -14.17 4.28
N ASN A 379 12.63 -14.74 5.43
CA ASN A 379 12.54 -16.20 5.58
C ASN A 379 11.35 -16.78 4.81
N MET A 380 10.24 -16.05 4.78
CA MET A 380 8.98 -16.41 4.13
C MET A 380 8.30 -15.13 3.62
N ILE A 381 7.30 -15.29 2.76
CA ILE A 381 6.47 -14.18 2.29
C ILE A 381 7.35 -13.09 1.63
N PRO A 382 7.97 -13.38 0.48
CA PRO A 382 8.84 -12.44 -0.23
C PRO A 382 8.04 -11.29 -0.85
N TYR A 383 8.75 -10.28 -1.37
CA TYR A 383 8.18 -9.17 -2.15
C TYR A 383 7.12 -8.36 -1.39
N ARG A 384 7.34 -8.11 -0.11
CA ARG A 384 6.42 -7.39 0.77
C ARG A 384 6.13 -5.94 0.34
N PHE A 385 6.93 -5.39 -0.59
CA PHE A 385 6.72 -4.09 -1.22
C PHE A 385 5.77 -4.13 -2.44
N SER A 386 5.26 -5.30 -2.83
CA SER A 386 4.48 -5.49 -4.08
C SER A 386 3.17 -4.68 -4.13
N TYR A 387 2.60 -4.29 -2.99
CA TYR A 387 1.44 -3.39 -2.93
C TYR A 387 1.69 -2.03 -3.60
N LEU A 388 2.94 -1.59 -3.69
CA LEU A 388 3.32 -0.36 -4.40
C LEU A 388 3.12 -0.50 -5.92
N ILE A 389 3.32 -1.70 -6.47
CA ILE A 389 3.02 -2.00 -7.88
C ILE A 389 1.51 -1.84 -8.13
N SER A 390 0.67 -2.44 -7.26
CA SER A 390 -0.78 -2.29 -7.32
C SER A 390 -1.20 -0.81 -7.21
N PHE A 391 -0.61 -0.06 -6.29
CA PHE A 391 -0.87 1.36 -6.12
C PHE A 391 -0.59 2.15 -7.40
N VAL A 392 0.59 2.01 -8.00
CA VAL A 392 0.98 2.72 -9.23
C VAL A 392 0.09 2.30 -10.39
N LEU A 393 -0.23 1.00 -10.53
CA LEU A 393 -1.10 0.50 -11.59
C LEU A 393 -2.52 1.12 -11.50
N VAL A 394 -3.09 1.22 -10.28
CA VAL A 394 -4.40 1.88 -10.08
C VAL A 394 -4.35 3.36 -10.44
N VAL A 395 -3.25 4.07 -10.13
CA VAL A 395 -3.07 5.48 -10.52
C VAL A 395 -3.01 5.64 -12.04
N MET A 396 -2.24 4.79 -12.73
CA MET A 396 -2.14 4.78 -14.20
C MET A 396 -3.50 4.44 -14.84
N ALA A 397 -4.20 3.44 -14.28
CA ALA A 397 -5.52 3.05 -14.73
C ALA A 397 -6.53 4.21 -14.60
N PHE A 398 -6.53 4.91 -13.48
CA PHE A 398 -7.38 6.09 -13.29
C PHE A 398 -7.03 7.22 -14.28
N ARG A 399 -5.74 7.44 -14.53
CA ARG A 399 -5.25 8.40 -15.53
C ARG A 399 -5.77 8.08 -16.94
N ALA A 400 -5.75 6.81 -17.34
CA ALA A 400 -6.32 6.34 -18.60
C ALA A 400 -7.85 6.47 -18.63
N PHE A 401 -8.52 6.13 -17.53
CA PHE A 401 -9.97 6.29 -17.37
C PHE A 401 -10.41 7.74 -17.60
N MET A 402 -9.68 8.72 -17.05
CA MET A 402 -9.97 10.15 -17.28
C MET A 402 -9.94 10.58 -18.75
N LEU A 403 -9.30 9.79 -19.59
CA LEU A 403 -9.16 10.06 -21.03
C LEU A 403 -10.04 9.14 -21.88
N LEU A 404 -10.82 8.25 -21.27
CA LEU A 404 -11.58 7.20 -21.95
C LEU A 404 -12.56 7.74 -22.98
N GLU A 405 -13.32 8.81 -22.63
CA GLU A 405 -14.29 9.47 -23.55
C GLU A 405 -13.64 9.99 -24.84
N SER A 406 -12.35 10.21 -24.79
CA SER A 406 -11.56 10.75 -25.89
C SER A 406 -10.67 9.70 -26.57
N SER A 407 -10.65 8.46 -26.08
CA SER A 407 -9.95 7.33 -26.67
C SER A 407 -10.75 6.70 -27.80
N SER A 408 -10.06 6.09 -28.75
CA SER A 408 -10.72 5.31 -29.80
C SER A 408 -11.31 4.03 -29.17
N CYS A 409 -12.48 3.62 -29.66
CA CYS A 409 -13.07 2.33 -29.28
C CYS A 409 -12.08 1.17 -29.57
N TRP A 410 -11.32 1.28 -30.66
CA TRP A 410 -10.31 0.29 -31.03
C TRP A 410 -9.16 0.20 -30.02
N ASP A 411 -8.70 1.32 -29.44
CA ASP A 411 -7.64 1.31 -28.42
C ASP A 411 -8.09 0.52 -27.18
N VAL A 412 -9.37 0.67 -26.78
CA VAL A 412 -9.96 -0.04 -25.64
C VAL A 412 -10.12 -1.53 -25.95
N ILE A 413 -10.64 -1.86 -27.15
CA ILE A 413 -10.82 -3.25 -27.60
C ILE A 413 -9.47 -3.95 -27.67
N LEU A 414 -8.46 -3.32 -28.24
CA LEU A 414 -7.11 -3.89 -28.33
C LEU A 414 -6.48 -4.12 -26.95
N ALA A 415 -6.67 -3.18 -26.01
CA ALA A 415 -6.21 -3.36 -24.64
C ALA A 415 -6.92 -4.53 -23.95
N ALA A 416 -8.25 -4.65 -24.12
CA ALA A 416 -9.03 -5.77 -23.57
C ALA A 416 -8.66 -7.12 -24.22
N LEU A 417 -8.47 -7.16 -25.53
CA LEU A 417 -8.02 -8.36 -26.23
C LEU A 417 -6.61 -8.79 -25.81
N PHE A 418 -5.71 -7.82 -25.61
CA PHE A 418 -4.37 -8.14 -25.13
C PHE A 418 -4.43 -8.81 -23.74
N VAL A 419 -5.27 -8.29 -22.82
CA VAL A 419 -5.49 -8.91 -21.51
C VAL A 419 -6.08 -10.30 -21.68
N ALA A 420 -7.09 -10.46 -22.54
CA ALA A 420 -7.74 -11.77 -22.79
C ALA A 420 -6.80 -12.82 -23.42
N LEU A 421 -5.77 -12.40 -24.15
CA LEU A 421 -4.75 -13.30 -24.72
C LEU A 421 -3.66 -13.69 -23.69
N VAL A 422 -3.48 -12.88 -22.65
CA VAL A 422 -2.49 -13.14 -21.57
C VAL A 422 -3.12 -13.97 -20.44
N ILE A 423 -4.45 -13.93 -20.31
CA ILE A 423 -5.23 -14.79 -19.39
C ILE A 423 -5.42 -16.17 -19.98
#